data_e60ff5d34075078f2df7d910e9379f37
#
_entry.id   e60ff5d34075078f2df7d910e9379f37
#
_cell.length_a   1.000
_cell.length_b   1.000
_cell.length_c   1.000
_cell.angle_alpha   90.00
_cell.angle_beta   90.00
_cell.angle_gamma   90.00
#
_symmetry.space_group_name_H-M   'P 1'
#
loop_
_entity.id
_entity.type
_entity.pdbx_description
1 polymer ?
#
loop_
_entity_poly.entity_id
_entity_poly.type
_entity_poly.pdbx_seq_one_letter_code
_entity_poly.pdbx_strand_id
1 'polypeptide(L)'
;MDLARRAAGGDRRAFAALYDRHLDAVYRYAFYRLHTDAEAEDVTGEVFHRALVAMPKYEPRRPFLAFLYGIARHVVADHLREQRPSASFEDAIAHASDAPGPEETAARLDDARRLRAAIARLTPIQQDIVIFRFLEERSTKEVAQLTGKPESTIRGIQMRALAALRAALGSEGER
;
A
#
# COMPACT_ATOMS: atom_id res chain seq x y z
N MET A 1 8.47 20.50 0.42
CA MET A 1 9.91 20.30 0.61
C MET A 1 10.43 20.85 1.94
N ASP A 2 9.94 21.97 2.42
CA ASP A 2 10.41 22.59 3.66
C ASP A 2 10.21 21.70 4.91
N LEU A 3 9.02 21.13 5.13
CA LEU A 3 8.75 20.28 6.28
C LEU A 3 9.72 19.09 6.39
N ALA A 4 10.04 18.42 5.29
CA ALA A 4 10.91 17.26 5.30
C ALA A 4 12.37 17.65 5.66
N ARG A 5 12.83 18.81 5.19
CA ARG A 5 14.17 19.34 5.58
C ARG A 5 14.22 19.71 7.06
N ARG A 6 13.18 20.37 7.57
CA ARG A 6 13.08 20.73 8.98
C ARG A 6 13.04 19.50 9.87
N ALA A 7 12.26 18.49 9.49
CA ALA A 7 12.19 17.22 10.21
C ALA A 7 13.55 16.49 10.21
N ALA A 8 14.28 16.50 9.08
CA ALA A 8 15.63 15.94 9.00
C ALA A 8 16.64 16.70 9.91
N GLY A 9 16.41 18.01 10.14
CA GLY A 9 17.15 18.82 11.11
C GLY A 9 16.69 18.63 12.57
N GLY A 10 15.82 17.67 12.87
CA GLY A 10 15.36 17.35 14.23
C GLY A 10 14.09 18.09 14.68
N ASP A 11 13.42 18.83 13.78
CA ASP A 11 12.16 19.51 14.11
C ASP A 11 11.01 18.49 14.23
N ARG A 12 10.67 18.14 15.48
CA ARG A 12 9.62 17.18 15.79
C ARG A 12 8.22 17.63 15.31
N ARG A 13 7.96 18.96 15.33
CA ARG A 13 6.67 19.50 14.84
C ARG A 13 6.56 19.36 13.33
N ALA A 14 7.66 19.55 12.62
CA ALA A 14 7.69 19.31 11.17
C ALA A 14 7.44 17.84 10.84
N PHE A 15 8.00 16.90 11.62
CA PHE A 15 7.73 15.47 11.44
C PHE A 15 6.26 15.13 11.75
N ALA A 16 5.67 15.65 12.82
CA ALA A 16 4.24 15.46 13.13
C ALA A 16 3.36 15.94 11.98
N ALA A 17 3.63 17.11 11.39
CA ALA A 17 2.91 17.61 10.23
C ALA A 17 3.07 16.73 8.97
N LEU A 18 4.22 16.06 8.81
CA LEU A 18 4.42 15.07 7.74
C LEU A 18 3.64 13.78 8.02
N TYR A 19 3.60 13.34 9.28
CA TYR A 19 2.80 12.21 9.72
C TYR A 19 1.32 12.44 9.39
N ASP A 20 0.73 13.53 9.88
CA ASP A 20 -0.68 13.86 9.65
C ASP A 20 -1.02 13.94 8.15
N ARG A 21 -0.11 14.53 7.36
CA ARG A 21 -0.31 14.70 5.90
C ARG A 21 -0.31 13.38 5.13
N HIS A 22 0.43 12.39 5.58
CA HIS A 22 0.71 11.18 4.80
C HIS A 22 0.16 9.91 5.45
N LEU A 23 -0.43 9.99 6.64
CA LEU A 23 -1.00 8.87 7.38
C LEU A 23 -1.97 8.06 6.53
N ASP A 24 -2.99 8.73 5.98
CA ASP A 24 -4.03 8.08 5.17
C ASP A 24 -3.48 7.38 3.92
N ALA A 25 -2.47 7.98 3.28
CA ALA A 25 -1.86 7.40 2.08
C ALA A 25 -1.05 6.14 2.41
N VAL A 26 -0.30 6.15 3.50
CA VAL A 26 0.48 4.98 3.96
C VAL A 26 -0.45 3.89 4.46
N TYR A 27 -1.49 4.24 5.24
CA TYR A 27 -2.50 3.30 5.71
C TYR A 27 -3.21 2.61 4.54
N ARG A 28 -3.75 3.37 3.57
CA ARG A 28 -4.40 2.79 2.38
C ARG A 28 -3.49 1.86 1.61
N TYR A 29 -2.21 2.25 1.46
CA TYR A 29 -1.23 1.38 0.82
C TYR A 29 -1.08 0.05 1.57
N ALA A 30 -0.91 0.08 2.89
CA ALA A 30 -0.81 -1.11 3.74
C ALA A 30 -2.12 -1.93 3.67
N PHE A 31 -3.27 -1.27 3.79
CA PHE A 31 -4.60 -1.88 3.75
C PHE A 31 -4.85 -2.74 2.50
N TYR A 32 -4.45 -2.28 1.32
CA TYR A 32 -4.59 -3.05 0.08
C TYR A 32 -3.49 -4.09 -0.16
N ARG A 33 -2.47 -4.10 0.67
CA ARG A 33 -1.35 -5.04 0.59
C ARG A 33 -1.44 -6.17 1.62
N LEU A 34 -2.22 -5.98 2.68
CA LEU A 34 -2.33 -6.88 3.82
C LEU A 34 -3.74 -7.48 3.92
N HIS A 35 -3.95 -8.39 4.86
CA HIS A 35 -5.19 -9.15 4.94
C HIS A 35 -6.21 -8.52 5.90
N THR A 36 -5.76 -7.88 6.97
CA THR A 36 -6.62 -7.30 8.01
C THR A 36 -6.33 -5.81 8.22
N ASP A 37 -7.28 -5.12 8.83
CA ASP A 37 -7.14 -3.70 9.19
C ASP A 37 -6.11 -3.52 10.30
N ALA A 38 -6.07 -4.45 11.27
CA ALA A 38 -5.08 -4.45 12.35
C ALA A 38 -3.64 -4.53 11.81
N GLU A 39 -3.38 -5.42 10.85
CA GLU A 39 -2.07 -5.49 10.19
C GLU A 39 -1.72 -4.19 9.46
N ALA A 40 -2.71 -3.55 8.82
CA ALA A 40 -2.49 -2.28 8.12
C ALA A 40 -2.15 -1.15 9.10
N GLU A 41 -2.77 -1.12 10.29
CA GLU A 41 -2.46 -0.18 11.36
C GLU A 41 -1.04 -0.40 11.90
N ASP A 42 -0.69 -1.65 12.24
CA ASP A 42 0.63 -2.02 12.75
C ASP A 42 1.75 -1.68 11.77
N VAL A 43 1.58 -2.06 10.50
CA VAL A 43 2.54 -1.74 9.44
C VAL A 43 2.65 -0.23 9.22
N THR A 44 1.55 0.49 9.29
CA THR A 44 1.57 1.97 9.17
C THR A 44 2.38 2.59 10.30
N GLY A 45 2.16 2.16 11.54
CA GLY A 45 2.95 2.59 12.70
C GLY A 45 4.44 2.32 12.52
N GLU A 46 4.79 1.11 12.08
CA GLU A 46 6.18 0.70 11.85
C GLU A 46 6.83 1.51 10.70
N VAL A 47 6.10 1.83 9.63
CA VAL A 47 6.60 2.67 8.54
C VAL A 47 6.99 4.05 9.05
N PHE A 48 6.14 4.71 9.86
CA PHE A 48 6.45 6.03 10.41
C PHE A 48 7.52 5.98 11.49
N HIS A 49 7.59 4.92 12.28
CA HIS A 49 8.67 4.69 13.22
C HIS A 49 10.03 4.58 12.49
N ARG A 50 10.12 3.72 11.46
CA ARG A 50 11.35 3.60 10.63
C ARG A 50 11.68 4.91 9.90
N ALA A 51 10.66 5.63 9.43
CA ALA A 51 10.85 6.93 8.81
C ALA A 51 11.45 7.94 9.79
N LEU A 52 10.96 8.00 11.03
CA LEU A 52 11.48 8.88 12.06
C LEU A 52 12.96 8.58 12.38
N VAL A 53 13.30 7.32 12.55
CA VAL A 53 14.68 6.86 12.80
C VAL A 53 15.62 7.22 11.64
N ALA A 54 15.11 7.13 10.39
CA ALA A 54 15.89 7.43 9.20
C ALA A 54 15.99 8.93 8.87
N MET A 55 15.16 9.79 9.50
CA MET A 55 15.11 11.23 9.22
C MET A 55 16.47 11.95 9.27
N PRO A 56 17.39 11.69 10.22
CA PRO A 56 18.68 12.37 10.26
C PRO A 56 19.56 12.15 9.01
N LYS A 57 19.29 11.07 8.26
CA LYS A 57 20.01 10.71 7.02
C LYS A 57 19.16 10.98 5.76
N TYR A 58 17.97 11.54 5.92
CA TYR A 58 17.07 11.78 4.80
C TYR A 58 17.56 12.93 3.93
N GLU A 59 17.72 12.64 2.64
CA GLU A 59 18.02 13.63 1.61
C GLU A 59 16.79 13.85 0.72
N PRO A 60 16.28 15.08 0.60
CA PRO A 60 15.04 15.38 -0.14
C PRO A 60 15.23 15.40 -1.67
N ARG A 61 15.66 14.29 -2.24
CA ARG A 61 15.84 14.12 -3.71
C ARG A 61 14.54 13.83 -4.44
N ARG A 62 13.52 13.33 -3.73
CA ARG A 62 12.19 12.95 -4.24
C ARG A 62 11.11 13.43 -3.26
N PRO A 63 9.82 13.40 -3.64
CA PRO A 63 8.74 13.65 -2.69
C PRO A 63 8.88 12.78 -1.44
N PHE A 64 8.58 13.35 -0.27
CA PHE A 64 8.68 12.62 1.01
C PHE A 64 7.82 11.34 1.01
N LEU A 65 6.68 11.36 0.35
CA LEU A 65 5.83 10.19 0.18
C LEU A 65 6.53 9.05 -0.58
N ALA A 66 7.44 9.35 -1.52
CA ALA A 66 8.25 8.32 -2.20
C ALA A 66 9.23 7.62 -1.23
N PHE A 67 9.76 8.37 -0.26
CA PHE A 67 10.57 7.81 0.82
C PHE A 67 9.74 6.91 1.74
N LEU A 68 8.54 7.35 2.15
CA LEU A 68 7.63 6.53 2.95
C LEU A 68 7.22 5.24 2.23
N TYR A 69 6.87 5.29 0.94
CA TYR A 69 6.56 4.08 0.17
C TYR A 69 7.75 3.15 -0.03
N GLY A 70 8.97 3.70 -0.08
CA GLY A 70 10.19 2.88 -0.05
C GLY A 70 10.26 2.04 1.23
N ILE A 71 10.02 2.65 2.38
CA ILE A 71 9.98 1.95 3.68
C ILE A 71 8.79 0.98 3.71
N ALA A 72 7.59 1.42 3.34
CA ALA A 72 6.36 0.63 3.39
C ALA A 72 6.48 -0.68 2.59
N ARG A 73 7.13 -0.67 1.42
CA ARG A 73 7.38 -1.89 0.64
C ARG A 73 8.18 -2.92 1.41
N HIS A 74 9.20 -2.50 2.13
CA HIS A 74 10.04 -3.40 2.92
C HIS A 74 9.27 -3.93 4.12
N VAL A 75 8.58 -3.05 4.87
CA VAL A 75 7.79 -3.45 6.05
C VAL A 75 6.69 -4.44 5.66
N VAL A 76 5.93 -4.15 4.59
CA VAL A 76 4.91 -5.08 4.07
C VAL A 76 5.52 -6.40 3.63
N ALA A 77 6.67 -6.38 2.93
CA ALA A 77 7.31 -7.61 2.47
C ALA A 77 7.86 -8.44 3.64
N ASP A 78 8.36 -7.79 4.69
CA ASP A 78 8.81 -8.46 5.92
C ASP A 78 7.62 -9.09 6.64
N HIS A 79 6.55 -8.34 6.85
CA HIS A 79 5.32 -8.80 7.48
C HIS A 79 4.71 -10.02 6.76
N LEU A 80 4.58 -9.96 5.44
CA LEU A 80 4.08 -11.09 4.63
C LEU A 80 5.00 -12.32 4.64
N ARG A 81 6.31 -12.15 4.87
CA ARG A 81 7.26 -13.25 5.03
C ARG A 81 7.14 -13.92 6.39
N GLU A 82 6.95 -13.14 7.43
CA GLU A 82 6.81 -13.63 8.81
C GLU A 82 5.51 -14.42 8.98
N GLN A 83 4.47 -14.04 8.28
CA GLN A 83 3.17 -14.74 8.29
C GLN A 83 3.12 -16.00 7.43
N ARG A 84 4.11 -16.27 6.60
CA ARG A 84 4.18 -17.55 5.87
C ARG A 84 4.58 -18.65 6.84
N PRO A 85 3.67 -19.55 7.28
CA PRO A 85 4.08 -20.79 7.93
C PRO A 85 4.95 -21.56 6.93
N SER A 86 5.94 -22.26 7.44
CA SER A 86 6.79 -23.13 6.62
C SER A 86 6.06 -24.38 6.11
N ALA A 87 4.76 -24.31 5.84
CA ALA A 87 3.99 -25.38 5.20
C ALA A 87 2.62 -24.87 4.75
N SER A 88 2.28 -25.20 3.49
CA SER A 88 0.92 -25.27 2.94
C SER A 88 0.18 -23.98 2.63
N PHE A 89 -0.12 -23.85 1.34
CA PHE A 89 -0.77 -22.73 0.66
C PHE A 89 -2.31 -22.66 0.88
N GLU A 90 -2.88 -23.45 1.80
CA GLU A 90 -4.34 -23.63 1.90
C GLU A 90 -5.05 -22.85 3.03
N ASP A 91 -4.34 -22.26 4.01
CA ASP A 91 -5.00 -21.66 5.18
C ASP A 91 -5.05 -20.10 5.20
N ALA A 92 -4.66 -19.42 4.16
CA ALA A 92 -4.58 -17.95 4.14
C ALA A 92 -5.92 -17.22 3.85
N ILE A 93 -7.06 -17.92 3.81
CA ILE A 93 -8.37 -17.33 3.41
C ILE A 93 -9.30 -17.04 4.61
N ALA A 94 -8.93 -17.38 5.83
CA ALA A 94 -9.85 -17.39 6.95
C ALA A 94 -9.45 -16.44 8.08
N HIS A 95 -9.46 -15.12 7.88
CA HIS A 95 -9.71 -14.18 8.99
C HIS A 95 -10.25 -12.87 8.42
N ALA A 96 -11.56 -12.86 8.15
CA ALA A 96 -12.30 -11.65 7.93
C ALA A 96 -12.90 -11.21 9.28
N SER A 97 -12.56 -10.00 9.72
CA SER A 97 -13.16 -9.40 10.91
C SER A 97 -14.66 -9.17 10.69
N ASP A 98 -15.49 -9.78 11.54
CA ASP A 98 -16.93 -9.56 11.59
C ASP A 98 -17.22 -8.24 12.33
N ALA A 99 -17.70 -7.25 11.60
CA ALA A 99 -18.46 -6.14 12.18
C ALA A 99 -19.78 -6.01 11.39
N PRO A 100 -20.96 -6.13 12.04
CA PRO A 100 -22.25 -6.06 11.35
C PRO A 100 -22.63 -4.61 11.06
N GLY A 101 -22.85 -4.29 9.80
CA GLY A 101 -23.44 -3.05 9.32
C GLY A 101 -24.65 -3.33 8.40
N PRO A 102 -25.51 -2.33 8.07
CA PRO A 102 -26.67 -2.53 7.20
C PRO A 102 -26.29 -3.13 5.84
N GLU A 103 -27.25 -3.80 5.17
CA GLU A 103 -27.03 -4.62 3.96
C GLU A 103 -26.19 -3.97 2.85
N GLU A 104 -26.33 -2.66 2.65
CA GLU A 104 -25.52 -1.91 1.68
C GLU A 104 -24.05 -1.81 2.09
N THR A 105 -23.77 -1.78 3.39
CA THR A 105 -22.41 -1.78 3.95
C THR A 105 -21.76 -3.16 3.81
N ALA A 106 -22.55 -4.24 3.95
CA ALA A 106 -22.06 -5.61 3.79
C ALA A 106 -21.63 -5.90 2.34
N ALA A 107 -22.41 -5.47 1.34
CA ALA A 107 -22.05 -5.60 -0.07
C ALA A 107 -20.75 -4.84 -0.41
N ARG A 108 -20.60 -3.61 0.08
CA ARG A 108 -19.38 -2.81 -0.12
C ARG A 108 -18.14 -3.44 0.55
N LEU A 109 -18.32 -4.05 1.72
CA LEU A 109 -17.25 -4.76 2.41
C LEU A 109 -16.83 -6.03 1.65
N ASP A 110 -17.79 -6.76 1.07
CA ASP A 110 -17.49 -7.93 0.25
C ASP A 110 -16.76 -7.56 -1.04
N ASP A 111 -17.18 -6.49 -1.72
CA ASP A 111 -16.47 -5.95 -2.88
C ASP A 111 -15.03 -5.52 -2.55
N ALA A 112 -14.83 -4.88 -1.40
CA ALA A 112 -13.48 -4.49 -0.95
C ALA A 112 -12.60 -5.72 -0.64
N ARG A 113 -13.15 -6.78 -0.04
CA ARG A 113 -12.46 -8.05 0.20
C ARG A 113 -12.07 -8.74 -1.11
N ARG A 114 -13.01 -8.84 -2.06
CA ARG A 114 -12.73 -9.39 -3.40
C ARG A 114 -11.64 -8.60 -4.13
N LEU A 115 -11.70 -7.29 -4.07
CA LEU A 115 -10.67 -6.44 -4.68
C LEU A 115 -9.30 -6.66 -4.03
N ARG A 116 -9.21 -6.72 -2.70
CA ARG A 116 -7.97 -7.05 -1.99
C ARG A 116 -7.42 -8.40 -2.43
N ALA A 117 -8.26 -9.45 -2.46
CA ALA A 117 -7.85 -10.79 -2.88
C ALA A 117 -7.32 -10.80 -4.32
N ALA A 118 -7.98 -10.07 -5.23
CA ALA A 118 -7.52 -9.94 -6.60
C ALA A 118 -6.18 -9.19 -6.71
N ILE A 119 -6.00 -8.11 -5.93
CA ILE A 119 -4.73 -7.36 -5.87
C ILE A 119 -3.61 -8.25 -5.31
N ALA A 120 -3.87 -9.07 -4.31
CA ALA A 120 -2.88 -9.97 -3.71
C ALA A 120 -2.29 -10.99 -4.71
N ARG A 121 -3.02 -11.32 -5.79
CA ARG A 121 -2.54 -12.20 -6.88
C ARG A 121 -1.57 -11.52 -7.86
N LEU A 122 -1.46 -10.20 -7.80
CA LEU A 122 -0.55 -9.44 -8.65
C LEU A 122 0.88 -9.50 -8.13
N THR A 123 1.86 -9.28 -9.02
CA THR A 123 3.25 -9.06 -8.58
C THR A 123 3.37 -7.78 -7.74
N PRO A 124 4.35 -7.68 -6.82
CA PRO A 124 4.47 -6.50 -5.95
C PRO A 124 4.47 -5.16 -6.69
N ILE A 125 5.15 -5.08 -7.84
CA ILE A 125 5.16 -3.84 -8.63
C ILE A 125 3.82 -3.56 -9.33
N GLN A 126 3.08 -4.59 -9.73
CA GLN A 126 1.75 -4.42 -10.27
C GLN A 126 0.78 -3.93 -9.20
N GLN A 127 0.87 -4.46 -7.98
CA GLN A 127 0.09 -3.99 -6.83
C GLN A 127 0.35 -2.51 -6.57
N ASP A 128 1.62 -2.09 -6.49
CA ASP A 128 1.99 -0.69 -6.32
C ASP A 128 1.34 0.22 -7.37
N ILE A 129 1.45 -0.17 -8.66
CA ILE A 129 0.90 0.62 -9.75
C ILE A 129 -0.64 0.70 -9.67
N VAL A 130 -1.31 -0.41 -9.36
CA VAL A 130 -2.78 -0.43 -9.20
C VAL A 130 -3.21 0.46 -8.05
N ILE A 131 -2.58 0.32 -6.88
CA ILE A 131 -2.90 1.14 -5.71
C ILE A 131 -2.72 2.62 -6.04
N PHE A 132 -1.55 3.03 -6.55
CA PHE A 132 -1.27 4.42 -6.80
C PHE A 132 -2.15 5.03 -7.91
N ARG A 133 -2.41 4.28 -9.00
CA ARG A 133 -3.15 4.81 -10.15
C ARG A 133 -4.65 4.84 -9.94
N PHE A 134 -5.23 3.84 -9.27
CA PHE A 134 -6.68 3.63 -9.22
C PHE A 134 -7.28 3.84 -7.83
N LEU A 135 -6.55 3.53 -6.76
CA LEU A 135 -7.05 3.68 -5.40
C LEU A 135 -6.62 5.01 -4.76
N GLU A 136 -5.49 5.56 -5.19
CA GLU A 136 -5.01 6.88 -4.80
C GLU A 136 -5.15 7.94 -5.90
N GLU A 137 -5.72 7.59 -7.04
CA GLU A 137 -6.03 8.48 -8.18
C GLU A 137 -4.84 9.30 -8.70
N ARG A 138 -3.60 8.81 -8.52
CA ARG A 138 -2.40 9.54 -8.93
C ARG A 138 -2.19 9.47 -10.43
N SER A 139 -1.70 10.56 -11.00
CA SER A 139 -1.27 10.61 -12.41
C SER A 139 -0.09 9.66 -12.67
N THR A 140 0.08 9.25 -13.92
CA THR A 140 1.25 8.43 -14.33
C THR A 140 2.58 9.12 -13.99
N LYS A 141 2.64 10.45 -14.11
CA LYS A 141 3.82 11.26 -13.76
C LYS A 141 4.15 11.18 -12.26
N GLU A 142 3.14 11.31 -11.39
CA GLU A 142 3.33 11.18 -9.93
C GLU A 142 3.77 9.76 -9.57
N VAL A 143 3.17 8.73 -10.16
CA VAL A 143 3.58 7.33 -9.93
C VAL A 143 5.02 7.11 -10.41
N ALA A 144 5.45 7.73 -11.51
CA ALA A 144 6.84 7.69 -11.96
C ALA A 144 7.78 8.31 -10.91
N GLN A 145 7.40 9.44 -10.31
CA GLN A 145 8.16 10.08 -9.22
C GLN A 145 8.22 9.20 -7.95
N LEU A 146 7.10 8.55 -7.58
CA LEU A 146 7.02 7.68 -6.40
C LEU A 146 7.85 6.40 -6.57
N THR A 147 7.80 5.80 -7.75
CA THR A 147 8.44 4.50 -8.02
C THR A 147 9.85 4.61 -8.59
N GLY A 148 10.21 5.77 -9.13
CA GLY A 148 11.46 5.98 -9.85
C GLY A 148 11.52 5.31 -11.22
N LYS A 149 10.37 4.90 -11.77
CA LYS A 149 10.28 4.25 -13.09
C LYS A 149 9.81 5.24 -14.15
N PRO A 150 10.25 5.09 -15.42
CA PRO A 150 9.73 5.91 -16.52
C PRO A 150 8.21 5.73 -16.71
N GLU A 151 7.51 6.78 -17.15
CA GLU A 151 6.05 6.73 -17.40
C GLU A 151 5.65 5.65 -18.41
N SER A 152 6.47 5.40 -19.43
CA SER A 152 6.24 4.31 -20.40
C SER A 152 6.22 2.95 -19.74
N THR A 153 7.13 2.71 -18.81
CA THR A 153 7.18 1.48 -17.99
C THR A 153 5.95 1.37 -17.11
N ILE A 154 5.51 2.46 -16.46
CA ILE A 154 4.29 2.49 -15.64
C ILE A 154 3.08 2.08 -16.49
N ARG A 155 2.91 2.66 -17.69
CA ARG A 155 1.80 2.31 -18.60
C ARG A 155 1.80 0.83 -18.98
N GLY A 156 2.96 0.26 -19.30
CA GLY A 156 3.08 -1.15 -19.63
C GLY A 156 2.75 -2.09 -18.45
N ILE A 157 3.19 -1.75 -17.24
CA ILE A 157 2.85 -2.51 -16.02
C ILE A 157 1.36 -2.39 -15.73
N GLN A 158 0.79 -1.19 -15.83
CA GLN A 158 -0.64 -0.92 -15.62
C GLN A 158 -1.51 -1.79 -16.53
N MET A 159 -1.20 -1.85 -17.83
CA MET A 159 -1.95 -2.68 -18.78
C MET A 159 -1.95 -4.16 -18.36
N ARG A 160 -0.78 -4.72 -18.02
CA ARG A 160 -0.67 -6.12 -17.58
C ARG A 160 -1.40 -6.37 -16.26
N ALA A 161 -1.30 -5.43 -15.31
CA ALA A 161 -2.00 -5.52 -14.03
C ALA A 161 -3.53 -5.53 -14.19
N LEU A 162 -4.06 -4.63 -15.03
CA LEU A 162 -5.51 -4.59 -15.32
C LEU A 162 -6.00 -5.86 -16.03
N ALA A 163 -5.20 -6.43 -16.95
CA ALA A 163 -5.55 -7.70 -17.58
C ALA A 163 -5.61 -8.84 -16.56
N ALA A 164 -4.64 -8.91 -15.64
CA ALA A 164 -4.62 -9.90 -14.56
C ALA A 164 -5.78 -9.71 -13.57
N LEU A 165 -6.11 -8.48 -13.20
CA LEU A 165 -7.28 -8.20 -12.34
C LEU A 165 -8.60 -8.59 -12.99
N ARG A 166 -8.79 -8.29 -14.29
CA ARG A 166 -10.00 -8.71 -15.03
C ARG A 166 -10.14 -10.23 -15.04
N ALA A 167 -9.04 -10.95 -15.27
CA ALA A 167 -9.05 -12.40 -15.23
C ALA A 167 -9.40 -12.94 -13.83
N ALA A 168 -8.84 -12.33 -12.77
CA ALA A 168 -9.10 -12.74 -11.39
C ALA A 168 -10.55 -12.49 -10.97
N LEU A 169 -11.11 -11.32 -11.30
CA LEU A 169 -12.47 -10.93 -10.92
C LEU A 169 -13.53 -11.60 -11.83
N GLY A 170 -13.23 -11.83 -13.12
CA GLY A 170 -14.15 -12.49 -14.05
C GLY A 170 -14.34 -13.99 -13.77
N SER A 171 -13.33 -14.67 -13.24
CA SER A 171 -13.42 -16.08 -12.88
C SER A 171 -14.26 -16.36 -11.61
N GLU A 172 -14.57 -15.34 -10.82
CA GLU A 172 -15.37 -15.46 -9.59
C GLU A 172 -16.88 -15.22 -9.83
N GLY A 173 -17.25 -14.62 -10.98
CA GLY A 173 -18.64 -14.36 -11.36
C GLY A 173 -19.34 -15.54 -12.05
N GLU A 174 -18.63 -16.62 -12.36
CA GLU A 174 -19.17 -17.83 -13.04
C GLU A 174 -19.37 -19.03 -12.10
N ARG A 175 -19.36 -18.84 -10.79
CA ARG A 175 -19.61 -19.93 -9.82
C ARG A 175 -20.87 -19.71 -9.00
#